data_371acedf9d79428eae84d0415b0217a0
#
_entry.id   371acedf9d79428eae84d0415b0217a0
#
_cell.length_a   1.000
_cell.length_b   1.000
_cell.length_c   1.000
_cell.angle_alpha   90.00
_cell.angle_beta   90.00
_cell.angle_gamma   90.00
#
_symmetry.space_group_name_H-M   'P 1'
#
loop_
_entity.id
_entity.type
_entity.pdbx_description
1 polymer ?
#
loop_
_entity_poly.entity_id
_entity_poly.type
_entity_poly.pdbx_seq_one_letter_code
_entity_poly.pdbx_strand_id
1 'polypeptide(L)'
;MYKDYLEIPDEDGRFEIIHGSIYAMAAPSRRHQRVLQRLFLKFGNFLEGKKCEPFVAPFDVRLPVFNEDDEKVTNIVQPDIVVYCDPSKHDERGGKDTPDIVVEIISPSTGNMDRERKFNLYQLVGVKEYWIVDGEREVIEVYTHDGKVFSECIHYDEKSIITSTILEGFELQVSEIFP
;
A
#
# COMPACT_ATOMS: atom_id res chain seq x y z
N MET A 1 -5.54 15.47 12.21
CA MET A 1 -6.62 15.26 11.21
C MET A 1 -6.08 15.69 9.85
N TYR A 2 -6.75 15.31 8.76
CA TYR A 2 -6.26 15.61 7.41
C TYR A 2 -6.08 17.11 7.15
N LYS A 3 -6.99 17.95 7.63
CA LYS A 3 -6.82 19.42 7.54
C LYS A 3 -5.52 19.91 8.20
N ASP A 4 -5.11 19.31 9.32
CA ASP A 4 -3.90 19.69 10.03
C ASP A 4 -2.65 19.17 9.30
N TYR A 5 -2.76 18.01 8.62
CA TYR A 5 -1.73 17.44 7.77
C TYR A 5 -1.38 18.35 6.58
N LEU A 6 -2.39 18.98 5.97
CA LEU A 6 -2.20 19.93 4.86
C LEU A 6 -1.47 21.23 5.27
N GLU A 7 -1.39 21.51 6.57
CA GLU A 7 -0.68 22.67 7.10
C GLU A 7 0.82 22.37 7.39
N ILE A 8 1.25 21.09 7.32
CA ILE A 8 2.65 20.72 7.53
C ILE A 8 3.47 21.20 6.32
N PRO A 9 4.53 22.01 6.51
CA PRO A 9 5.35 22.47 5.41
C PRO A 9 6.07 21.31 4.70
N ASP A 10 6.18 21.37 3.37
CA ASP A 10 6.88 20.35 2.57
C ASP A 10 8.35 20.19 2.97
N GLU A 11 8.98 21.25 3.48
CA GLU A 11 10.37 21.25 3.96
C GLU A 11 10.60 20.40 5.22
N ASP A 12 9.53 20.10 5.98
CA ASP A 12 9.62 19.25 7.18
C ASP A 12 9.68 17.76 6.85
N GLY A 13 9.54 17.40 5.57
CA GLY A 13 9.63 16.02 5.08
C GLY A 13 8.28 15.35 4.89
N ARG A 14 8.31 14.03 4.70
CA ARG A 14 7.11 13.21 4.48
C ARG A 14 6.66 12.58 5.80
N PHE A 15 5.35 12.56 6.02
CA PHE A 15 4.74 12.00 7.22
C PHE A 15 3.55 11.13 6.87
N GLU A 16 3.26 10.20 7.75
CA GLU A 16 1.99 9.46 7.78
C GLU A 16 1.28 9.80 9.10
N ILE A 17 -0.04 9.72 9.09
CA ILE A 17 -0.85 9.80 10.31
C ILE A 17 -1.61 8.49 10.45
N ILE A 18 -1.43 7.81 11.60
CA ILE A 18 -2.13 6.58 11.92
C ILE A 18 -2.77 6.74 13.30
N HIS A 19 -4.09 6.60 13.36
CA HIS A 19 -4.89 6.84 14.58
C HIS A 19 -4.57 8.20 15.23
N GLY A 20 -4.39 9.24 14.39
CA GLY A 20 -4.10 10.61 14.83
C GLY A 20 -2.65 10.85 15.28
N SER A 21 -1.79 9.85 15.27
CA SER A 21 -0.36 9.99 15.61
C SER A 21 0.47 10.18 14.34
N ILE A 22 1.41 11.14 14.37
CA ILE A 22 2.27 11.50 13.23
C ILE A 22 3.53 10.63 13.26
N TYR A 23 3.91 10.11 12.10
CA TYR A 23 5.11 9.29 11.89
C TYR A 23 5.92 9.86 10.73
N ALA A 24 7.17 10.22 10.98
CA ALA A 24 8.08 10.67 9.94
C ALA A 24 8.52 9.48 9.06
N MET A 25 8.53 9.68 7.76
CA MET A 25 8.97 8.67 6.79
C MET A 25 10.45 8.84 6.49
N ALA A 26 11.19 7.74 6.49
CA ALA A 26 12.58 7.73 6.06
C ALA A 26 12.71 7.72 4.52
N ALA A 27 13.83 8.24 4.01
CA ALA A 27 14.13 8.10 2.59
C ALA A 27 14.36 6.62 2.22
N PRO A 28 13.78 6.13 1.11
CA PRO A 28 13.92 4.74 0.71
C PRO A 28 15.33 4.40 0.22
N SER A 29 15.76 3.15 0.45
CA SER A 29 17.05 2.66 -0.07
C SER A 29 16.99 2.42 -1.58
N ARG A 30 18.19 2.31 -2.22
CA ARG A 30 18.27 1.92 -3.64
C ARG A 30 17.57 0.58 -3.93
N ARG A 31 17.71 -0.40 -3.02
CA ARG A 31 17.06 -1.71 -3.17
C ARG A 31 15.56 -1.59 -3.15
N HIS A 32 15.03 -0.86 -2.18
CA HIS A 32 13.60 -0.55 -2.09
C HIS A 32 13.08 0.06 -3.40
N GLN A 33 13.76 1.09 -3.91
CA GLN A 33 13.36 1.76 -5.16
C GLN A 33 13.39 0.82 -6.39
N ARG A 34 14.33 -0.12 -6.45
CA ARG A 34 14.37 -1.10 -7.56
C ARG A 34 13.21 -2.08 -7.51
N VAL A 35 12.89 -2.57 -6.30
CA VAL A 35 11.74 -3.46 -6.09
C VAL A 35 10.44 -2.71 -6.41
N LEU A 36 10.29 -1.49 -5.92
CA LEU A 36 9.14 -0.62 -6.20
C LEU A 36 8.94 -0.42 -7.70
N GLN A 37 10.00 -0.05 -8.43
CA GLN A 37 9.95 0.16 -9.86
C GLN A 37 9.49 -1.09 -10.62
N ARG A 38 10.02 -2.26 -10.27
CA ARG A 38 9.68 -3.51 -10.95
C ARG A 38 8.23 -3.92 -10.69
N LEU A 39 7.79 -3.83 -9.44
CA LEU A 39 6.40 -4.10 -9.07
C LEU A 39 5.43 -3.14 -9.76
N PHE A 40 5.72 -1.85 -9.72
CA PHE A 40 4.86 -0.84 -10.34
C PHE A 40 4.74 -1.05 -11.86
N LEU A 41 5.84 -1.39 -12.55
CA LEU A 41 5.80 -1.74 -13.97
C LEU A 41 4.93 -2.97 -14.26
N LYS A 42 4.95 -3.99 -13.39
CA LYS A 42 4.09 -5.17 -13.54
C LYS A 42 2.61 -4.83 -13.39
N PHE A 43 2.25 -4.10 -12.34
CA PHE A 43 0.87 -3.63 -12.16
C PHE A 43 0.45 -2.69 -13.29
N GLY A 44 1.26 -1.69 -13.64
CA GLY A 44 0.95 -0.71 -14.67
C GLY A 44 0.73 -1.35 -16.04
N ASN A 45 1.65 -2.21 -16.48
CA ASN A 45 1.51 -2.90 -17.77
C ASN A 45 0.29 -3.82 -17.80
N PHE A 46 -0.01 -4.51 -16.71
CA PHE A 46 -1.18 -5.39 -16.66
C PHE A 46 -2.50 -4.61 -16.64
N LEU A 47 -2.53 -3.48 -15.96
CA LEU A 47 -3.74 -2.67 -15.76
C LEU A 47 -3.97 -1.63 -16.85
N GLU A 48 -3.03 -1.44 -17.77
CA GLU A 48 -3.19 -0.50 -18.88
C GLU A 48 -4.46 -0.80 -19.68
N GLY A 49 -5.34 0.21 -19.81
CA GLY A 49 -6.63 0.09 -20.49
C GLY A 49 -7.69 -0.74 -19.75
N LYS A 50 -7.43 -1.14 -18.50
CA LYS A 50 -8.41 -1.83 -17.64
C LYS A 50 -9.09 -0.86 -16.67
N LYS A 51 -10.05 -1.39 -15.89
CA LYS A 51 -10.83 -0.59 -14.93
C LYS A 51 -10.01 -0.13 -13.72
N CYS A 52 -9.09 -0.99 -13.26
CA CYS A 52 -8.32 -0.70 -12.06
C CYS A 52 -7.08 0.13 -12.40
N GLU A 53 -6.70 1.03 -11.52
CA GLU A 53 -5.59 1.97 -11.70
C GLU A 53 -4.58 1.85 -10.55
N PRO A 54 -3.26 1.68 -10.85
CA PRO A 54 -2.23 1.65 -9.83
C PRO A 54 -1.62 3.03 -9.62
N PHE A 55 -1.40 3.40 -8.34
CA PHE A 55 -0.67 4.61 -7.95
C PHE A 55 0.56 4.23 -7.12
N VAL A 56 1.62 5.02 -7.25
CA VAL A 56 2.91 4.83 -6.56
C VAL A 56 3.22 6.01 -5.65
N ALA A 57 3.85 5.75 -4.52
CA ALA A 57 4.27 6.81 -3.59
C ALA A 57 5.18 7.87 -4.25
N PRO A 58 5.05 9.18 -3.89
CA PRO A 58 4.13 9.70 -2.89
C PRO A 58 2.70 9.84 -3.39
N PHE A 59 1.76 9.19 -2.75
CA PHE A 59 0.34 9.26 -3.03
C PHE A 59 -0.41 9.13 -1.71
N ASP A 60 -1.03 10.21 -1.24
CA ASP A 60 -1.75 10.21 0.01
C ASP A 60 -3.01 9.35 -0.08
N VAL A 61 -3.20 8.49 0.91
CA VAL A 61 -4.40 7.67 1.06
C VAL A 61 -5.06 8.00 2.39
N ARG A 62 -6.21 8.65 2.31
CA ARG A 62 -7.06 8.98 3.45
C ARG A 62 -7.98 7.79 3.73
N LEU A 63 -7.85 7.20 4.92
CA LEU A 63 -8.59 6.00 5.30
C LEU A 63 -9.59 6.33 6.40
N PRO A 64 -10.87 6.61 6.08
CA PRO A 64 -11.92 6.83 7.06
C PRO A 64 -12.27 5.50 7.75
N VAL A 65 -12.18 5.44 9.09
CA VAL A 65 -12.52 4.24 9.87
C VAL A 65 -13.99 4.24 10.28
N PHE A 66 -14.55 5.41 10.60
CA PHE A 66 -15.92 5.56 11.14
C PHE A 66 -16.78 6.51 10.30
N ASN A 67 -16.64 6.50 8.97
CA ASN A 67 -17.31 7.44 8.06
C ASN A 67 -17.05 8.91 8.42
N GLU A 68 -15.81 9.22 8.81
CA GLU A 68 -15.39 10.60 9.06
C GLU A 68 -15.51 11.43 7.78
N ASP A 69 -15.85 12.71 7.95
CA ASP A 69 -15.70 13.68 6.87
C ASP A 69 -14.24 13.73 6.42
N ASP A 70 -13.99 13.93 5.14
CA ASP A 70 -12.65 13.89 4.53
C ASP A 70 -11.59 14.73 5.29
N GLU A 71 -11.97 15.95 5.71
CA GLU A 71 -11.07 16.83 6.47
C GLU A 71 -10.77 16.36 7.90
N LYS A 72 -11.57 15.45 8.44
CA LYS A 72 -11.47 14.93 9.81
C LYS A 72 -10.79 13.58 9.89
N VAL A 73 -10.48 12.96 8.75
CA VAL A 73 -9.81 11.66 8.70
C VAL A 73 -8.52 11.70 9.52
N THR A 74 -8.33 10.66 10.33
CA THR A 74 -7.20 10.52 11.25
C THR A 74 -6.18 9.47 10.82
N ASN A 75 -6.38 8.89 9.63
CA ASN A 75 -5.46 7.94 9.02
C ASN A 75 -5.11 8.41 7.61
N ILE A 76 -3.90 8.93 7.44
CA ILE A 76 -3.33 9.33 6.16
C ILE A 76 -2.03 8.56 6.00
N VAL A 77 -1.96 7.68 5.03
CA VAL A 77 -0.80 6.85 4.75
C VAL A 77 -0.31 7.06 3.33
N GLN A 78 0.94 6.72 3.06
CA GLN A 78 1.54 6.76 1.73
C GLN A 78 2.12 5.38 1.40
N PRO A 79 1.28 4.40 1.07
CA PRO A 79 1.76 3.07 0.70
C PRO A 79 2.64 3.12 -0.55
N ASP A 80 3.58 2.19 -0.67
CA ASP A 80 4.47 2.16 -1.82
C ASP A 80 3.72 1.99 -3.14
N ILE A 81 2.70 1.10 -3.19
CA ILE A 81 1.77 0.99 -4.31
C ILE A 81 0.36 0.77 -3.77
N VAL A 82 -0.62 1.40 -4.39
CA VAL A 82 -2.04 1.12 -4.19
C VAL A 82 -2.73 0.87 -5.51
N VAL A 83 -3.78 0.05 -5.51
CA VAL A 83 -4.63 -0.17 -6.69
C VAL A 83 -6.07 0.14 -6.32
N TYR A 84 -6.69 0.98 -7.13
CA TYR A 84 -8.12 1.29 -7.04
C TYR A 84 -8.85 0.74 -8.26
N CYS A 85 -9.94 0.01 -8.03
CA CYS A 85 -10.85 -0.48 -9.07
C CYS A 85 -12.16 0.32 -9.14
N ASP A 86 -12.32 1.30 -8.26
CA ASP A 86 -13.43 2.24 -8.25
C ASP A 86 -12.90 3.68 -8.30
N PRO A 87 -13.06 4.41 -9.43
CA PRO A 87 -12.54 5.76 -9.59
C PRO A 87 -13.20 6.78 -8.64
N SER A 88 -14.33 6.45 -8.01
CA SER A 88 -14.95 7.34 -7.02
C SER A 88 -14.17 7.41 -5.70
N LYS A 89 -13.22 6.47 -5.48
CA LYS A 89 -12.44 6.35 -4.24
C LYS A 89 -11.14 7.15 -4.21
N HIS A 90 -10.84 7.91 -5.24
CA HIS A 90 -9.70 8.82 -5.29
C HIS A 90 -10.07 10.13 -6.00
N ASP A 91 -9.26 11.15 -5.82
CA ASP A 91 -9.39 12.47 -6.43
C ASP A 91 -7.99 13.06 -6.70
N GLU A 92 -7.93 14.34 -7.11
CA GLU A 92 -6.66 15.05 -7.38
C GLU A 92 -5.72 15.13 -6.16
N ARG A 93 -6.26 14.95 -4.95
CA ARG A 93 -5.49 14.97 -3.70
C ARG A 93 -5.05 13.58 -3.24
N GLY A 94 -5.36 12.53 -3.99
CA GLY A 94 -5.02 11.15 -3.65
C GLY A 94 -6.22 10.25 -3.39
N GLY A 95 -6.01 9.14 -2.71
CA GLY A 95 -7.07 8.25 -2.25
C GLY A 95 -7.90 8.88 -1.13
N LYS A 96 -9.21 8.68 -1.17
CA LYS A 96 -10.16 9.18 -0.15
C LYS A 96 -11.05 8.10 0.44
N ASP A 97 -10.71 6.85 0.19
CA ASP A 97 -11.37 5.66 0.70
C ASP A 97 -10.42 4.47 0.57
N THR A 98 -10.84 3.30 1.07
CA THR A 98 -10.05 2.06 1.06
C THR A 98 -9.70 1.61 -0.36
N PRO A 99 -8.41 1.43 -0.70
CA PRO A 99 -7.97 0.83 -1.94
C PRO A 99 -8.31 -0.67 -1.99
N ASP A 100 -8.33 -1.24 -3.20
CA ASP A 100 -8.54 -2.67 -3.38
C ASP A 100 -7.28 -3.48 -3.04
N ILE A 101 -6.10 -2.98 -3.43
CA ILE A 101 -4.80 -3.61 -3.11
C ILE A 101 -3.87 -2.56 -2.51
N VAL A 102 -3.11 -2.97 -1.49
CA VAL A 102 -2.00 -2.20 -0.91
C VAL A 102 -0.74 -3.04 -0.96
N VAL A 103 0.37 -2.42 -1.36
CA VAL A 103 1.70 -3.03 -1.33
C VAL A 103 2.65 -2.16 -0.50
N GLU A 104 3.31 -2.76 0.47
CA GLU A 104 4.34 -2.13 1.30
C GLU A 104 5.66 -2.91 1.14
N ILE A 105 6.72 -2.19 0.79
CA ILE A 105 8.07 -2.75 0.69
C ILE A 105 8.80 -2.42 1.97
N ILE A 106 8.97 -3.43 2.82
CA ILE A 106 9.58 -3.23 4.14
C ILE A 106 11.10 -3.10 4.06
N SER A 107 11.65 -2.33 5.00
CA SER A 107 13.08 -2.22 5.25
C SER A 107 13.42 -2.74 6.65
N PRO A 108 14.68 -3.14 6.92
CA PRO A 108 15.08 -3.62 8.25
C PRO A 108 14.85 -2.62 9.38
N SER A 109 14.86 -1.31 9.06
CA SER A 109 14.72 -0.23 10.04
C SER A 109 13.27 0.12 10.39
N THR A 110 12.31 -0.19 9.49
CA THR A 110 10.88 0.16 9.70
C THR A 110 10.01 -1.07 9.94
N GLY A 111 10.55 -2.27 9.69
CA GLY A 111 9.80 -3.49 9.44
C GLY A 111 8.86 -3.98 10.54
N ASN A 112 9.16 -3.80 11.83
CA ASN A 112 8.31 -4.41 12.87
C ASN A 112 7.16 -3.50 13.31
N MET A 113 7.41 -2.20 13.45
CA MET A 113 6.41 -1.29 14.00
C MET A 113 5.39 -0.85 12.94
N ASP A 114 5.87 -0.57 11.72
CA ASP A 114 5.00 -0.21 10.61
C ASP A 114 4.18 -1.42 10.15
N ARG A 115 4.78 -2.61 10.14
CA ARG A 115 4.13 -3.87 9.77
C ARG A 115 2.88 -4.13 10.63
N GLU A 116 3.00 -4.04 11.95
CA GLU A 116 1.89 -4.32 12.86
C GLU A 116 0.80 -3.24 12.78
N ARG A 117 1.17 -1.96 12.77
CA ARG A 117 0.21 -0.84 12.76
C ARG A 117 -0.53 -0.76 11.43
N LYS A 118 0.19 -0.79 10.31
CA LYS A 118 -0.41 -0.74 8.99
C LYS A 118 -1.24 -2.00 8.70
N PHE A 119 -0.77 -3.17 9.13
CA PHE A 119 -1.54 -4.40 9.04
C PHE A 119 -2.92 -4.27 9.71
N ASN A 120 -2.93 -3.82 10.97
CA ASN A 120 -4.17 -3.63 11.71
C ASN A 120 -5.08 -2.56 11.08
N LEU A 121 -4.50 -1.46 10.60
CA LEU A 121 -5.25 -0.40 9.91
C LEU A 121 -5.86 -0.92 8.61
N TYR A 122 -5.08 -1.55 7.74
CA TYR A 122 -5.57 -2.06 6.45
C TYR A 122 -6.60 -3.16 6.61
N GLN A 123 -6.44 -4.02 7.62
CA GLN A 123 -7.47 -5.00 8.00
C GLN A 123 -8.75 -4.30 8.45
N LEU A 124 -8.66 -3.31 9.34
CA LEU A 124 -9.82 -2.59 9.89
C LEU A 124 -10.63 -1.87 8.82
N VAL A 125 -9.97 -1.23 7.85
CA VAL A 125 -10.65 -0.52 6.76
C VAL A 125 -11.08 -1.45 5.61
N GLY A 126 -10.67 -2.73 5.64
CA GLY A 126 -11.10 -3.74 4.67
C GLY A 126 -10.37 -3.69 3.33
N VAL A 127 -9.06 -3.40 3.33
CA VAL A 127 -8.21 -3.62 2.14
C VAL A 127 -8.35 -5.07 1.72
N LYS A 128 -8.72 -5.31 0.45
CA LYS A 128 -9.05 -6.68 -0.01
C LYS A 128 -7.82 -7.57 -0.13
N GLU A 129 -6.70 -7.00 -0.59
CA GLU A 129 -5.44 -7.72 -0.75
C GLU A 129 -4.28 -6.84 -0.27
N TYR A 130 -3.49 -7.32 0.69
CA TYR A 130 -2.36 -6.61 1.25
C TYR A 130 -1.07 -7.39 1.04
N TRP A 131 -0.10 -6.76 0.39
CA TRP A 131 1.20 -7.35 0.06
C TRP A 131 2.29 -6.74 0.92
N ILE A 132 3.05 -7.59 1.60
CA ILE A 132 4.27 -7.20 2.31
C ILE A 132 5.45 -7.77 1.53
N VAL A 133 6.31 -6.88 1.03
CA VAL A 133 7.45 -7.24 0.20
C VAL A 133 8.73 -7.04 1.00
N ASP A 134 9.38 -8.15 1.37
CA ASP A 134 10.67 -8.14 2.07
C ASP A 134 11.81 -8.23 1.04
N GLY A 135 12.38 -7.08 0.73
CA GLY A 135 13.49 -7.00 -0.24
C GLY A 135 14.78 -7.66 0.23
N GLU A 136 15.00 -7.84 1.54
CA GLU A 136 16.20 -8.50 2.06
C GLU A 136 16.08 -10.03 2.04
N ARG A 137 14.91 -10.54 2.37
CA ARG A 137 14.63 -11.99 2.35
C ARG A 137 14.17 -12.49 0.99
N GLU A 138 13.85 -11.58 0.07
CA GLU A 138 13.32 -11.89 -1.27
C GLU A 138 12.03 -12.73 -1.22
N VAL A 139 11.13 -12.32 -0.30
CA VAL A 139 9.84 -12.97 -0.06
C VAL A 139 8.73 -11.94 -0.17
N ILE A 140 7.61 -12.36 -0.72
CA ILE A 140 6.36 -11.58 -0.75
C ILE A 140 5.30 -12.34 0.04
N GLU A 141 4.70 -11.66 1.01
CA GLU A 141 3.55 -12.16 1.75
C GLU A 141 2.30 -11.49 1.20
N VAL A 142 1.30 -12.27 0.82
CA VAL A 142 0.02 -11.77 0.35
C VAL A 142 -1.07 -12.17 1.32
N TYR A 143 -1.74 -11.16 1.89
CA TYR A 143 -2.87 -11.32 2.79
C TYR A 143 -4.16 -11.01 2.05
N THR A 144 -5.15 -11.91 2.17
CA THR A 144 -6.48 -11.76 1.59
C THR A 144 -7.52 -11.55 2.68
N HIS A 145 -8.40 -10.56 2.48
CA HIS A 145 -9.45 -10.18 3.44
C HIS A 145 -10.76 -10.90 3.15
N ASP A 146 -11.33 -11.57 4.15
CA ASP A 146 -12.58 -12.34 4.03
C ASP A 146 -13.86 -11.52 4.28
N GLY A 147 -13.72 -10.21 4.43
CA GLY A 147 -14.80 -9.28 4.79
C GLY A 147 -14.82 -8.92 6.28
N LYS A 148 -13.97 -9.57 7.11
CA LYS A 148 -13.84 -9.29 8.55
C LYS A 148 -12.39 -9.10 8.97
N VAL A 149 -11.52 -10.00 8.54
CA VAL A 149 -10.10 -10.01 8.88
C VAL A 149 -9.27 -10.48 7.67
N PHE A 150 -7.96 -10.28 7.73
CA PHE A 150 -7.04 -10.99 6.86
C PHE A 150 -7.01 -12.47 7.27
N SER A 151 -7.73 -13.30 6.52
CA SER A 151 -7.96 -14.73 6.84
C SER A 151 -6.92 -15.66 6.25
N GLU A 152 -6.23 -15.22 5.22
CA GLU A 152 -5.25 -16.01 4.48
C GLU A 152 -3.96 -15.22 4.30
N CYS A 153 -2.83 -15.91 4.48
CA CYS A 153 -1.50 -15.40 4.19
C CYS A 153 -0.74 -16.44 3.39
N ILE A 154 -0.36 -16.08 2.17
CA ILE A 154 0.48 -16.93 1.33
C ILE A 154 1.86 -16.31 1.23
N HIS A 155 2.90 -17.13 1.47
CA HIS A 155 4.29 -16.73 1.32
C HIS A 155 4.82 -17.19 -0.03
N TYR A 156 5.34 -16.24 -0.80
CA TYR A 156 5.90 -16.48 -2.12
C TYR A 156 7.41 -16.22 -2.11
N ASP A 157 8.18 -17.23 -2.48
CA ASP A 157 9.63 -17.17 -2.66
C ASP A 157 10.00 -16.91 -4.13
N GLU A 158 11.31 -16.83 -4.42
CA GLU A 158 11.85 -16.56 -5.76
C GLU A 158 11.26 -17.45 -6.87
N LYS A 159 10.92 -18.69 -6.56
CA LYS A 159 10.43 -19.68 -7.55
C LYS A 159 8.94 -19.60 -7.79
N SER A 160 8.25 -18.82 -6.97
CA SER A 160 6.81 -18.77 -6.94
C SER A 160 6.25 -17.83 -8.03
N ILE A 161 5.01 -18.11 -8.44
CA ILE A 161 4.18 -17.20 -9.24
C ILE A 161 3.04 -16.71 -8.34
N ILE A 162 2.91 -15.41 -8.19
CA ILE A 162 1.81 -14.78 -7.47
C ILE A 162 0.64 -14.60 -8.44
N THR A 163 -0.55 -14.98 -7.99
CA THR A 163 -1.82 -14.64 -8.63
C THR A 163 -2.63 -13.76 -7.70
N SER A 164 -3.28 -12.72 -8.22
CA SER A 164 -4.15 -11.86 -7.41
C SER A 164 -5.58 -12.39 -7.41
N THR A 165 -6.24 -12.34 -6.25
CA THR A 165 -7.66 -12.65 -6.12
C THR A 165 -8.56 -11.50 -6.60
N ILE A 166 -7.99 -10.30 -6.72
CA ILE A 166 -8.68 -9.06 -7.12
C ILE A 166 -8.48 -8.77 -8.61
N LEU A 167 -7.31 -9.06 -9.14
CA LEU A 167 -6.95 -8.79 -10.53
C LEU A 167 -6.98 -10.10 -11.33
N GLU A 168 -8.12 -10.42 -11.90
CA GLU A 168 -8.30 -11.66 -12.69
C GLU A 168 -7.27 -11.77 -13.81
N GLY A 169 -6.52 -12.88 -13.82
CA GLY A 169 -5.47 -13.17 -14.79
C GLY A 169 -4.15 -12.43 -14.55
N PHE A 170 -4.00 -11.73 -13.41
CA PHE A 170 -2.70 -11.19 -13.02
C PHE A 170 -1.77 -12.30 -12.53
N GLU A 171 -0.59 -12.39 -13.13
CA GLU A 171 0.47 -13.30 -12.74
C GLU A 171 1.79 -12.55 -12.62
N LEU A 172 2.52 -12.81 -11.53
CA LEU A 172 3.81 -12.21 -11.24
C LEU A 172 4.83 -13.27 -10.84
N GLN A 173 5.86 -13.45 -11.64
CA GLN A 173 7.01 -14.28 -11.27
C GLN A 173 7.88 -13.53 -10.25
N VAL A 174 8.03 -14.07 -9.05
CA VAL A 174 8.72 -13.40 -7.93
C VAL A 174 10.19 -13.12 -8.24
N SER A 175 10.89 -14.00 -8.95
CA SER A 175 12.28 -13.80 -9.39
C SER A 175 12.50 -12.56 -10.27
N GLU A 176 11.45 -12.02 -10.88
CA GLU A 176 11.56 -10.81 -11.71
C GLU A 176 11.54 -9.52 -10.86
N ILE A 177 11.19 -9.62 -9.59
CA ILE A 177 11.04 -8.46 -8.69
C ILE A 177 12.33 -8.17 -7.95
N PHE A 178 12.99 -9.19 -7.45
CA PHE A 178 14.23 -9.00 -6.71
C PHE A 178 15.45 -8.87 -7.65
N PRO A 179 16.42 -7.97 -7.34
CA PRO A 179 17.57 -7.66 -8.19
C PRO A 179 18.70 -8.69 -8.11
#